data_67d5587831b35dfb5df33aa0bae65928
#
_entry.id   67d5587831b35dfb5df33aa0bae65928
#
_cell.length_a   1.000
_cell.length_b   1.000
_cell.length_c   1.000
_cell.angle_alpha   90.00
_cell.angle_beta   90.00
_cell.angle_gamma   90.00
#
_symmetry.space_group_name_H-M   'P 1'
#
loop_
_entity.id
_entity.type
_entity.pdbx_description
1 polymer ?
#
loop_
_entity_poly.entity_id
_entity_poly.type
_entity_poly.pdbx_seq_one_letter_code
_entity_poly.pdbx_strand_id
1 'polypeptide(L)'
;FGLLGRNGAGKTTLMKILAALQKKQGGKVEVCGVPVENRRKIRQMTGYLPQDFSMYPNMTVYEAMDYLGVLSGLKKEVRKRRIPMLLEKVNLEEERNKKVKALSGGMKRRLGIAQAILHDPAVLIVDEPTAGLDPEERVRFRNLLCETAQDRIVLLSTHIVGDIEATCNEIAVMDKGRILYRGTVEALNQMVEGKVYTAQISRRELPGMKEKYPVTEIHSAGNNVQIRFLAEEFPFKGAVSCQAGTEDAYLYLMEKKAGERIVL
;
A
#
# COMPACT_ATOMS: atom_id res chain seq x y z
N PHE A 1 -7.12 -6.12 1.67
CA PHE A 1 -7.52 -5.45 0.42
C PHE A 1 -6.53 -4.32 0.10
N GLY A 2 -6.03 -4.29 -1.16
CA GLY A 2 -5.07 -3.29 -1.62
C GLY A 2 -5.71 -2.23 -2.53
N LEU A 3 -5.33 -0.96 -2.34
CA LEU A 3 -5.65 0.14 -3.24
C LEU A 3 -4.37 0.64 -3.90
N LEU A 4 -4.12 0.19 -5.13
CA LEU A 4 -2.96 0.53 -5.94
C LEU A 4 -3.23 1.75 -6.81
N GLY A 5 -2.25 2.63 -6.97
CA GLY A 5 -2.35 3.77 -7.89
C GLY A 5 -1.21 4.76 -7.74
N ARG A 6 -1.00 5.58 -8.74
CA ARG A 6 0.03 6.63 -8.76
C ARG A 6 -0.18 7.67 -7.64
N ASN A 7 0.84 8.45 -7.36
CA ASN A 7 0.70 9.64 -6.53
C ASN A 7 -0.30 10.61 -7.21
N GLY A 8 -1.20 11.19 -6.41
CA GLY A 8 -2.28 12.03 -6.93
C GLY A 8 -3.51 11.29 -7.48
N ALA A 9 -3.53 9.94 -7.50
CA ALA A 9 -4.70 9.18 -7.96
C ALA A 9 -5.97 9.36 -7.12
N GLY A 10 -5.87 9.91 -5.90
CA GLY A 10 -6.99 10.11 -4.98
C GLY A 10 -7.05 9.10 -3.82
N LYS A 11 -6.08 8.19 -3.69
CA LYS A 11 -6.03 7.14 -2.65
C LYS A 11 -6.18 7.72 -1.24
N THR A 12 -5.29 8.64 -0.85
CA THR A 12 -5.31 9.29 0.49
C THR A 12 -6.63 10.00 0.76
N THR A 13 -7.24 10.66 -0.24
CA THR A 13 -8.55 11.29 -0.12
C THR A 13 -9.62 10.26 0.23
N LEU A 14 -9.65 9.14 -0.51
CA LEU A 14 -10.58 8.04 -0.24
C LEU A 14 -10.36 7.47 1.18
N MET A 15 -9.11 7.19 1.57
CA MET A 15 -8.76 6.68 2.90
C MET A 15 -9.24 7.62 4.01
N LYS A 16 -9.03 8.93 3.85
CA LYS A 16 -9.49 9.95 4.82
C LYS A 16 -11.02 10.04 4.91
N ILE A 17 -11.74 9.84 3.80
CA ILE A 17 -13.21 9.80 3.81
C ILE A 17 -13.69 8.56 4.56
N LEU A 18 -13.13 7.37 4.29
CA LEU A 18 -13.46 6.12 4.98
C LEU A 18 -13.18 6.17 6.48
N ALA A 19 -12.09 6.83 6.88
CA ALA A 19 -11.75 7.07 8.30
C ALA A 19 -12.55 8.22 8.95
N ALA A 20 -13.52 8.82 8.25
CA ALA A 20 -14.30 10.00 8.68
C ALA A 20 -13.44 11.20 9.10
N LEU A 21 -12.24 11.36 8.50
CA LEU A 21 -11.33 12.50 8.69
C LEU A 21 -11.63 13.62 7.70
N GLN A 22 -12.17 13.28 6.52
CA GLN A 22 -12.56 14.21 5.48
C GLN A 22 -14.05 14.01 5.12
N LYS A 23 -14.76 15.10 4.78
CA LYS A 23 -16.13 15.02 4.29
C LYS A 23 -16.13 14.57 2.83
N LYS A 24 -17.04 13.66 2.47
CA LYS A 24 -17.33 13.36 1.06
C LYS A 24 -18.05 14.55 0.39
N GLN A 25 -17.86 14.70 -0.90
CA GLN A 25 -18.52 15.74 -1.69
C GLN A 25 -19.89 15.28 -2.26
N GLY A 26 -20.09 13.97 -2.42
CA GLY A 26 -21.31 13.40 -2.95
C GLY A 26 -21.36 11.88 -2.82
N GLY A 27 -22.41 11.26 -3.33
CA GLY A 27 -22.60 9.82 -3.32
C GLY A 27 -22.91 9.23 -1.94
N LYS A 28 -22.98 7.90 -1.83
CA LYS A 28 -23.17 7.14 -0.59
C LYS A 28 -21.87 6.42 -0.25
N VAL A 29 -21.38 6.56 0.98
CA VAL A 29 -20.18 5.89 1.47
C VAL A 29 -20.48 5.31 2.84
N GLU A 30 -20.23 4.01 3.00
CA GLU A 30 -20.46 3.26 4.24
C GLU A 30 -19.25 2.39 4.56
N VAL A 31 -18.97 2.21 5.84
CA VAL A 31 -17.98 1.26 6.36
C VAL A 31 -18.72 0.29 7.26
N CYS A 32 -18.69 -1.01 6.93
CA CYS A 32 -19.45 -2.05 7.63
C CYS A 32 -20.93 -1.68 7.84
N GLY A 33 -21.60 -1.12 6.81
CA GLY A 33 -23.00 -0.70 6.86
C GLY A 33 -23.26 0.60 7.63
N VAL A 34 -22.21 1.30 8.11
CA VAL A 34 -22.35 2.57 8.83
C VAL A 34 -21.99 3.72 7.90
N PRO A 35 -22.88 4.70 7.66
CA PRO A 35 -22.57 5.89 6.89
C PRO A 35 -21.40 6.68 7.47
N VAL A 36 -20.48 7.17 6.63
CA VAL A 36 -19.29 7.92 7.08
C VAL A 36 -19.60 9.24 7.76
N GLU A 37 -20.82 9.74 7.61
CA GLU A 37 -21.32 10.91 8.33
C GLU A 37 -21.46 10.65 9.85
N ASN A 38 -21.68 9.39 10.24
CA ASN A 38 -21.66 8.98 11.64
C ASN A 38 -20.21 8.83 12.15
N ARG A 39 -19.52 9.97 12.18
CA ARG A 39 -18.08 10.05 12.48
C ARG A 39 -17.70 9.35 13.78
N ARG A 40 -18.55 9.46 14.83
CA ARG A 40 -18.28 8.83 16.12
C ARG A 40 -18.20 7.32 15.98
N LYS A 41 -19.19 6.71 15.33
CA LYS A 41 -19.25 5.25 15.14
C LYS A 41 -18.15 4.76 14.20
N ILE A 42 -17.89 5.51 13.12
CA ILE A 42 -16.78 5.18 12.20
C ILE A 42 -15.44 5.16 12.94
N ARG A 43 -15.12 6.20 13.73
CA ARG A 43 -13.85 6.26 14.49
C ARG A 43 -13.72 5.21 15.57
N GLN A 44 -14.83 4.69 16.11
CA GLN A 44 -14.80 3.57 17.05
C GLN A 44 -14.48 2.24 16.37
N MET A 45 -14.85 2.07 15.10
CA MET A 45 -14.66 0.81 14.37
C MET A 45 -13.50 0.84 13.39
N THR A 46 -12.83 2.00 13.19
CA THR A 46 -11.70 2.15 12.28
C THR A 46 -10.45 2.60 12.99
N GLY A 47 -9.32 1.92 12.73
CA GLY A 47 -7.97 2.43 13.01
C GLY A 47 -7.41 3.08 11.75
N TYR A 48 -6.64 4.13 11.88
CA TYR A 48 -6.03 4.82 10.73
C TYR A 48 -4.55 5.09 10.97
N LEU A 49 -3.72 4.63 10.04
CA LEU A 49 -2.31 4.98 9.95
C LEU A 49 -2.10 5.88 8.73
N PRO A 50 -1.84 7.18 8.90
CA PRO A 50 -1.56 8.10 7.79
C PRO A 50 -0.17 7.87 7.20
N GLN A 51 0.03 8.36 5.96
CA GLN A 51 1.33 8.39 5.29
C GLN A 51 2.37 9.15 6.13
N ASP A 52 2.04 10.35 6.60
CA ASP A 52 2.87 11.15 7.50
C ASP A 52 2.40 10.91 8.94
N PHE A 53 2.92 9.84 9.53
CA PHE A 53 2.64 9.52 10.93
C PHE A 53 3.62 10.24 11.85
N SER A 54 3.09 11.04 12.76
CA SER A 54 3.83 11.64 13.86
C SER A 54 3.10 11.39 15.18
N MET A 55 3.87 11.27 16.24
CA MET A 55 3.37 11.09 17.60
C MET A 55 4.12 12.04 18.52
N TYR A 56 3.67 12.24 19.74
CA TYR A 56 4.24 13.17 20.73
C TYR A 56 5.75 12.92 20.96
N PRO A 57 6.66 13.75 20.43
CA PRO A 57 8.08 13.40 20.32
C PRO A 57 8.82 13.33 21.65
N ASN A 58 8.33 14.05 22.66
CA ASN A 58 8.95 14.13 24.00
C ASN A 58 8.37 13.14 25.01
N MET A 59 7.25 12.47 24.70
CA MET A 59 6.72 11.36 25.48
C MET A 59 7.51 10.09 25.24
N THR A 60 7.55 9.20 26.23
CA THR A 60 7.98 7.82 25.99
C THR A 60 6.95 7.09 25.13
N VAL A 61 7.37 5.98 24.53
CA VAL A 61 6.48 5.12 23.73
C VAL A 61 5.25 4.71 24.54
N TYR A 62 5.46 4.27 25.78
CA TYR A 62 4.36 3.86 26.67
C TYR A 62 3.42 5.03 27.01
N GLU A 63 3.97 6.19 27.41
CA GLU A 63 3.17 7.38 27.73
C GLU A 63 2.32 7.84 26.54
N ALA A 64 2.91 7.85 25.34
CA ALA A 64 2.20 8.24 24.13
C ALA A 64 1.05 7.27 23.82
N MET A 65 1.26 5.96 23.96
CA MET A 65 0.22 4.94 23.79
C MET A 65 -0.87 5.07 24.87
N ASP A 66 -0.49 5.28 26.14
CA ASP A 66 -1.47 5.46 27.24
C ASP A 66 -2.33 6.70 27.01
N TYR A 67 -1.70 7.81 26.62
CA TYR A 67 -2.41 9.04 26.30
C TYR A 67 -3.43 8.88 25.17
N LEU A 68 -3.04 8.22 24.07
CA LEU A 68 -3.95 7.93 22.96
C LEU A 68 -5.05 6.94 23.35
N GLY A 69 -4.76 6.00 24.24
CA GLY A 69 -5.76 5.13 24.82
C GLY A 69 -6.81 5.88 25.66
N VAL A 70 -6.38 6.90 26.41
CA VAL A 70 -7.32 7.80 27.12
C VAL A 70 -8.21 8.55 26.13
N LEU A 71 -7.62 9.13 25.09
CA LEU A 71 -8.38 9.85 24.03
C LEU A 71 -9.36 8.94 23.30
N SER A 72 -9.04 7.65 23.17
CA SER A 72 -9.92 6.62 22.59
C SER A 72 -10.99 6.12 23.57
N GLY A 73 -11.05 6.65 24.79
CA GLY A 73 -12.04 6.28 25.80
C GLY A 73 -11.79 4.93 26.48
N LEU A 74 -10.58 4.38 26.37
CA LEU A 74 -10.23 3.09 26.99
C LEU A 74 -10.04 3.25 28.50
N LYS A 75 -10.62 2.33 29.27
CA LYS A 75 -10.44 2.24 30.73
C LYS A 75 -8.97 1.93 31.05
N LYS A 76 -8.51 2.38 32.23
CA LYS A 76 -7.12 2.21 32.68
C LYS A 76 -6.66 0.74 32.66
N GLU A 77 -7.51 -0.17 33.12
CA GLU A 77 -7.22 -1.61 33.18
C GLU A 77 -7.03 -2.20 31.77
N VAL A 78 -7.84 -1.74 30.79
CA VAL A 78 -7.73 -2.15 29.38
C VAL A 78 -6.41 -1.67 28.80
N ARG A 79 -6.06 -0.40 29.03
CA ARG A 79 -4.80 0.17 28.54
C ARG A 79 -3.58 -0.54 29.12
N LYS A 80 -3.56 -0.78 30.45
CA LYS A 80 -2.48 -1.50 31.13
C LYS A 80 -2.25 -2.91 30.56
N ARG A 81 -3.29 -3.58 30.09
CA ARG A 81 -3.19 -4.92 29.49
C ARG A 81 -2.81 -4.85 28.00
N ARG A 82 -3.46 -3.97 27.22
CA ARG A 82 -3.31 -3.95 25.77
C ARG A 82 -2.01 -3.29 25.30
N ILE A 83 -1.53 -2.24 25.98
CA ILE A 83 -0.33 -1.53 25.53
C ILE A 83 0.91 -2.45 25.49
N PRO A 84 1.28 -3.17 26.57
CA PRO A 84 2.43 -4.10 26.51
C PRO A 84 2.27 -5.16 25.42
N MET A 85 1.09 -5.80 25.32
CA MET A 85 0.80 -6.81 24.31
C MET A 85 0.98 -6.26 22.87
N LEU A 86 0.54 -5.01 22.62
CA LEU A 86 0.68 -4.40 21.30
C LEU A 86 2.13 -3.97 21.03
N LEU A 87 2.86 -3.49 22.02
CA LEU A 87 4.28 -3.15 21.88
C LEU A 87 5.12 -4.40 21.60
N GLU A 88 4.81 -5.53 22.24
CA GLU A 88 5.40 -6.82 21.94
C GLU A 88 5.09 -7.25 20.50
N LYS A 89 3.80 -7.20 20.07
CA LYS A 89 3.38 -7.54 18.70
C LYS A 89 4.12 -6.74 17.63
N VAL A 90 4.45 -5.48 17.89
CA VAL A 90 5.18 -4.63 16.94
C VAL A 90 6.69 -4.58 17.20
N ASN A 91 7.23 -5.45 18.06
CA ASN A 91 8.64 -5.51 18.46
C ASN A 91 9.17 -4.15 18.96
N LEU A 92 8.46 -3.54 19.92
CA LEU A 92 8.82 -2.29 20.58
C LEU A 92 8.71 -2.34 22.12
N GLU A 93 8.56 -3.53 22.72
CA GLU A 93 8.43 -3.65 24.19
C GLU A 93 9.70 -3.16 24.91
N GLU A 94 10.89 -3.48 24.40
CA GLU A 94 12.17 -3.01 24.95
C GLU A 94 12.33 -1.48 24.83
N GLU A 95 11.65 -0.87 23.85
CA GLU A 95 11.69 0.56 23.55
C GLU A 95 10.65 1.37 24.34
N ARG A 96 9.82 0.73 25.16
CA ARG A 96 8.65 1.35 25.83
C ARG A 96 8.98 2.61 26.63
N ASN A 97 10.19 2.68 27.20
CA ASN A 97 10.67 3.80 28.01
C ASN A 97 11.46 4.84 27.19
N LYS A 98 11.78 4.56 25.91
CA LYS A 98 12.45 5.53 25.03
C LYS A 98 11.49 6.61 24.57
N LYS A 99 11.99 7.82 24.38
CA LYS A 99 11.21 8.91 23.79
C LYS A 99 10.91 8.63 22.33
N VAL A 100 9.69 8.94 21.88
CA VAL A 100 9.25 8.72 20.50
C VAL A 100 10.20 9.35 19.47
N LYS A 101 10.78 10.52 19.77
CA LYS A 101 11.76 11.16 18.88
C LYS A 101 13.03 10.33 18.64
N ALA A 102 13.40 9.45 19.57
CA ALA A 102 14.59 8.61 19.48
C ALA A 102 14.38 7.32 18.66
N LEU A 103 13.14 7.04 18.24
CA LEU A 103 12.84 5.89 17.39
C LEU A 103 13.28 6.11 15.94
N SER A 104 13.70 5.03 15.27
CA SER A 104 13.92 5.03 13.81
C SER A 104 12.60 5.25 13.03
N GLY A 105 12.69 5.51 11.73
CA GLY A 105 11.51 5.62 10.86
C GLY A 105 10.64 4.37 10.89
N GLY A 106 11.24 3.19 10.75
CA GLY A 106 10.55 1.91 10.80
C GLY A 106 9.90 1.65 12.17
N MET A 107 10.60 1.94 13.27
CA MET A 107 10.05 1.85 14.62
C MET A 107 8.83 2.75 14.81
N LYS A 108 8.88 4.00 14.31
CA LYS A 108 7.74 4.92 14.35
C LYS A 108 6.55 4.39 13.57
N ARG A 109 6.79 3.79 12.39
CA ARG A 109 5.72 3.17 11.59
C ARG A 109 5.06 2.00 12.32
N ARG A 110 5.86 1.12 12.94
CA ARG A 110 5.35 0.00 13.75
C ARG A 110 4.56 0.49 14.97
N LEU A 111 5.03 1.53 15.65
CA LEU A 111 4.28 2.20 16.71
C LEU A 111 2.94 2.78 16.21
N GLY A 112 2.93 3.31 14.98
CA GLY A 112 1.72 3.78 14.31
C GLY A 112 0.66 2.69 14.12
N ILE A 113 1.08 1.44 13.78
CA ILE A 113 0.15 0.30 13.75
C ILE A 113 -0.39 0.01 15.15
N ALA A 114 0.49 -0.12 16.16
CA ALA A 114 0.08 -0.38 17.54
C ALA A 114 -0.97 0.63 18.02
N GLN A 115 -0.75 1.91 17.73
CA GLN A 115 -1.70 2.99 18.02
C GLN A 115 -3.02 2.81 17.26
N ALA A 116 -2.96 2.52 15.96
CA ALA A 116 -4.16 2.40 15.14
C ALA A 116 -5.07 1.25 15.56
N ILE A 117 -4.50 0.17 16.15
CA ILE A 117 -5.26 -0.99 16.64
C ILE A 117 -5.49 -1.00 18.16
N LEU A 118 -5.10 0.06 18.87
CA LEU A 118 -5.16 0.10 20.34
C LEU A 118 -6.58 -0.06 20.89
N HIS A 119 -7.57 0.51 20.23
CA HIS A 119 -8.99 0.43 20.60
C HIS A 119 -9.74 -0.73 19.99
N ASP A 120 -9.02 -1.69 19.37
CA ASP A 120 -9.55 -2.89 18.75
C ASP A 120 -10.55 -2.67 17.61
N PRO A 121 -10.19 -1.91 16.58
CA PRO A 121 -11.08 -1.60 15.48
C PRO A 121 -11.32 -2.83 14.60
N ALA A 122 -12.52 -2.94 14.01
CA ALA A 122 -12.85 -3.96 13.02
C ALA A 122 -12.16 -3.71 11.67
N VAL A 123 -11.83 -2.45 11.37
CA VAL A 123 -11.19 -2.04 10.11
C VAL A 123 -9.92 -1.26 10.41
N LEU A 124 -8.81 -1.65 9.80
CA LEU A 124 -7.55 -0.91 9.81
C LEU A 124 -7.30 -0.32 8.43
N ILE A 125 -7.18 1.00 8.35
CA ILE A 125 -6.86 1.75 7.14
C ILE A 125 -5.41 2.22 7.23
N VAL A 126 -4.60 1.88 6.23
CA VAL A 126 -3.16 2.14 6.21
C VAL A 126 -2.79 2.83 4.91
N ASP A 127 -2.30 4.06 5.01
CA ASP A 127 -2.03 4.91 3.85
C ASP A 127 -0.52 5.02 3.59
N GLU A 128 -0.05 4.45 2.47
CA GLU A 128 1.37 4.47 2.00
C GLU A 128 2.40 4.07 3.09
N PRO A 129 2.23 2.95 3.79
CA PRO A 129 2.97 2.70 5.02
C PRO A 129 4.45 2.36 4.82
N THR A 130 4.81 1.84 3.66
CA THR A 130 6.17 1.35 3.35
C THR A 130 7.02 2.39 2.63
N ALA A 131 6.44 3.53 2.27
CA ALA A 131 7.16 4.62 1.62
C ALA A 131 8.32 5.11 2.51
N GLY A 132 9.54 5.12 1.96
CA GLY A 132 10.75 5.56 2.66
C GLY A 132 11.32 4.59 3.69
N LEU A 133 10.79 3.37 3.79
CA LEU A 133 11.39 2.30 4.58
C LEU A 133 12.51 1.61 3.78
N ASP A 134 13.55 1.18 4.49
CA ASP A 134 14.55 0.27 3.92
C ASP A 134 13.94 -1.11 3.63
N PRO A 135 14.59 -1.95 2.80
CA PRO A 135 14.05 -3.24 2.39
C PRO A 135 13.70 -4.17 3.55
N GLU A 136 14.53 -4.21 4.60
CA GLU A 136 14.31 -5.08 5.75
C GLU A 136 13.08 -4.65 6.57
N GLU A 137 12.97 -3.35 6.89
CA GLU A 137 11.82 -2.79 7.59
C GLU A 137 10.54 -2.91 6.76
N ARG A 138 10.62 -2.85 5.42
CA ARG A 138 9.47 -3.07 4.54
C ARG A 138 8.95 -4.52 4.67
N VAL A 139 9.84 -5.51 4.67
CA VAL A 139 9.44 -6.91 4.84
C VAL A 139 8.80 -7.12 6.22
N ARG A 140 9.43 -6.61 7.29
CA ARG A 140 8.88 -6.68 8.66
C ARG A 140 7.50 -6.05 8.75
N PHE A 141 7.33 -4.89 8.12
CA PHE A 141 6.06 -4.17 8.15
C PHE A 141 4.95 -4.92 7.39
N ARG A 142 5.26 -5.49 6.22
CA ARG A 142 4.32 -6.33 5.46
C ARG A 142 3.85 -7.54 6.25
N ASN A 143 4.77 -8.26 6.89
CA ASN A 143 4.44 -9.41 7.74
C ASN A 143 3.51 -9.00 8.89
N LEU A 144 3.80 -7.87 9.56
CA LEU A 144 2.95 -7.32 10.62
C LEU A 144 1.54 -6.98 10.12
N LEU A 145 1.40 -6.46 8.89
CA LEU A 145 0.08 -6.22 8.28
C LEU A 145 -0.67 -7.52 8.02
N CYS A 146 -0.01 -8.54 7.47
CA CYS A 146 -0.61 -9.86 7.23
C CYS A 146 -1.10 -10.51 8.53
N GLU A 147 -0.29 -10.49 9.60
CA GLU A 147 -0.70 -10.98 10.92
C GLU A 147 -1.88 -10.18 11.50
N THR A 148 -1.87 -8.85 11.30
CA THR A 148 -2.94 -7.99 11.78
C THR A 148 -4.25 -8.22 11.02
N ALA A 149 -4.17 -8.67 9.76
CA ALA A 149 -5.32 -8.95 8.90
C ALA A 149 -6.06 -10.26 9.24
N GLN A 150 -5.51 -11.12 10.10
CA GLN A 150 -6.18 -12.37 10.50
C GLN A 150 -7.49 -12.12 11.25
N ASP A 151 -7.54 -11.05 12.05
CA ASP A 151 -8.66 -10.76 12.96
C ASP A 151 -9.50 -9.54 12.53
N ARG A 152 -9.15 -8.87 11.42
CA ARG A 152 -9.81 -7.64 11.00
C ARG A 152 -9.65 -7.35 9.50
N ILE A 153 -10.48 -6.46 8.99
CA ILE A 153 -10.32 -5.95 7.63
C ILE A 153 -9.15 -4.97 7.60
N VAL A 154 -8.17 -5.23 6.73
CA VAL A 154 -7.08 -4.28 6.47
C VAL A 154 -7.24 -3.71 5.07
N LEU A 155 -7.28 -2.38 4.97
CA LEU A 155 -7.29 -1.63 3.72
C LEU A 155 -5.96 -0.89 3.59
N LEU A 156 -5.12 -1.34 2.65
CA LEU A 156 -3.80 -0.80 2.36
C LEU A 156 -3.83 0.06 1.10
N SER A 157 -3.37 1.31 1.15
CA SER A 157 -3.05 2.07 -0.04
C SER A 157 -1.55 2.07 -0.32
N THR A 158 -1.17 1.94 -1.58
CA THR A 158 0.23 2.03 -2.01
C THR A 158 0.35 2.38 -3.49
N HIS A 159 1.50 2.88 -3.90
CA HIS A 159 1.91 2.98 -5.29
C HIS A 159 2.94 1.91 -5.67
N ILE A 160 3.31 1.03 -4.74
CA ILE A 160 4.34 0.00 -4.88
C ILE A 160 3.65 -1.34 -5.16
N VAL A 161 3.81 -1.86 -6.38
CA VAL A 161 3.19 -3.12 -6.82
C VAL A 161 3.61 -4.30 -5.94
N GLY A 162 4.91 -4.40 -5.60
CA GLY A 162 5.43 -5.48 -4.76
C GLY A 162 4.86 -5.52 -3.33
N ASP A 163 4.30 -4.41 -2.81
CA ASP A 163 3.59 -4.44 -1.52
C ASP A 163 2.23 -5.12 -1.67
N ILE A 164 1.55 -4.87 -2.79
CA ILE A 164 0.28 -5.52 -3.13
C ILE A 164 0.45 -7.03 -3.29
N GLU A 165 1.42 -7.46 -4.10
CA GLU A 165 1.71 -8.88 -4.33
C GLU A 165 1.99 -9.65 -3.04
N ALA A 166 2.72 -9.00 -2.13
CA ALA A 166 3.13 -9.66 -0.88
C ALA A 166 2.05 -9.68 0.21
N THR A 167 0.98 -8.86 0.13
CA THR A 167 0.06 -8.66 1.26
C THR A 167 -1.42 -8.73 0.92
N CYS A 168 -1.80 -8.63 -0.36
CA CYS A 168 -3.20 -8.46 -0.75
C CYS A 168 -3.69 -9.58 -1.67
N ASN A 169 -4.82 -10.20 -1.34
CA ASN A 169 -5.49 -11.14 -2.24
C ASN A 169 -6.42 -10.40 -3.21
N GLU A 170 -7.15 -9.40 -2.72
CA GLU A 170 -8.03 -8.54 -3.51
C GLU A 170 -7.49 -7.13 -3.60
N ILE A 171 -7.63 -6.52 -4.77
CA ILE A 171 -7.12 -5.19 -5.07
C ILE A 171 -8.12 -4.35 -5.85
N ALA A 172 -7.94 -3.04 -5.76
CA ALA A 172 -8.45 -2.10 -6.75
C ALA A 172 -7.30 -1.24 -7.27
N VAL A 173 -7.30 -0.95 -8.57
CA VAL A 173 -6.39 0.01 -9.19
C VAL A 173 -7.14 1.32 -9.40
N MET A 174 -6.56 2.41 -8.89
CA MET A 174 -7.16 3.75 -8.93
C MET A 174 -6.29 4.71 -9.72
N ASP A 175 -6.91 5.49 -10.60
CA ASP A 175 -6.27 6.60 -11.29
C ASP A 175 -7.25 7.77 -11.46
N LYS A 176 -6.76 9.02 -11.24
CA LYS A 176 -7.54 10.27 -11.40
C LYS A 176 -8.94 10.21 -10.75
N GLY A 177 -9.04 9.61 -9.56
CA GLY A 177 -10.29 9.48 -8.79
C GLY A 177 -11.23 8.37 -9.27
N ARG A 178 -10.83 7.54 -10.23
CA ARG A 178 -11.63 6.44 -10.79
C ARG A 178 -11.01 5.09 -10.48
N ILE A 179 -11.84 4.08 -10.22
CA ILE A 179 -11.40 2.70 -10.14
C ILE A 179 -11.33 2.13 -11.56
N LEU A 180 -10.14 1.75 -11.99
CA LEU A 180 -9.88 1.17 -13.31
C LEU A 180 -10.04 -0.36 -13.29
N TYR A 181 -9.72 -0.99 -12.16
CA TYR A 181 -9.79 -2.43 -11.96
C TYR A 181 -10.20 -2.74 -10.52
N ARG A 182 -10.93 -3.84 -10.34
CA ARG A 182 -11.20 -4.47 -9.05
C ARG A 182 -11.24 -5.98 -9.25
N GLY A 183 -10.49 -6.73 -8.46
CA GLY A 183 -10.42 -8.18 -8.52
C GLY A 183 -9.23 -8.72 -7.74
N THR A 184 -8.81 -9.94 -8.05
CA THR A 184 -7.60 -10.54 -7.46
C THR A 184 -6.35 -10.13 -8.24
N VAL A 185 -5.17 -10.31 -7.62
CA VAL A 185 -3.87 -10.09 -8.28
C VAL A 185 -3.70 -11.06 -9.45
N GLU A 186 -4.11 -12.32 -9.27
CA GLU A 186 -4.03 -13.34 -10.32
C GLU A 186 -4.88 -12.97 -11.54
N ALA A 187 -6.12 -12.50 -11.33
CA ALA A 187 -6.99 -12.09 -12.43
C ALA A 187 -6.45 -10.83 -13.15
N LEU A 188 -5.75 -9.94 -12.44
CA LEU A 188 -5.05 -8.82 -13.07
C LEU A 188 -3.90 -9.33 -13.96
N ASN A 189 -3.08 -10.26 -13.48
CA ASN A 189 -1.95 -10.83 -14.22
C ASN A 189 -2.41 -11.59 -15.47
N GLN A 190 -3.54 -12.31 -15.40
CA GLN A 190 -4.13 -13.01 -16.55
C GLN A 190 -4.50 -12.08 -17.73
N MET A 191 -4.73 -10.77 -17.48
CA MET A 191 -5.02 -9.81 -18.57
C MET A 191 -3.86 -9.64 -19.54
N VAL A 192 -2.64 -9.94 -19.12
CA VAL A 192 -1.40 -9.79 -19.92
C VAL A 192 -0.67 -11.11 -20.15
N GLU A 193 -1.31 -12.23 -19.85
CA GLU A 193 -0.76 -13.55 -20.16
C GLU A 193 -0.56 -13.70 -21.67
N GLY A 194 0.63 -14.18 -22.08
CA GLY A 194 1.03 -14.30 -23.48
C GLY A 194 1.36 -12.97 -24.19
N LYS A 195 1.30 -11.83 -23.50
CA LYS A 195 1.58 -10.50 -24.08
C LYS A 195 2.89 -9.90 -23.60
N VAL A 196 3.61 -10.57 -22.71
CA VAL A 196 4.88 -10.08 -22.14
C VAL A 196 6.04 -10.76 -22.86
N TYR A 197 6.98 -9.96 -23.34
CA TYR A 197 8.13 -10.42 -24.07
C TYR A 197 9.42 -9.81 -23.53
N THR A 198 10.52 -10.55 -23.67
CA THR A 198 11.88 -10.04 -23.47
C THR A 198 12.65 -10.10 -24.78
N ALA A 199 13.55 -9.17 -24.99
CA ALA A 199 14.48 -9.18 -26.13
C ALA A 199 15.80 -8.53 -25.75
N GLN A 200 16.89 -9.00 -26.38
CA GLN A 200 18.18 -8.35 -26.31
C GLN A 200 18.36 -7.50 -27.58
N ILE A 201 18.55 -6.21 -27.40
CA ILE A 201 18.69 -5.23 -28.49
C ILE A 201 19.93 -4.37 -28.30
N SER A 202 20.39 -3.70 -29.36
CA SER A 202 21.43 -2.69 -29.21
C SER A 202 20.89 -1.43 -28.49
N ARG A 203 21.76 -0.68 -27.81
CA ARG A 203 21.36 0.58 -27.18
C ARG A 203 20.80 1.61 -28.18
N ARG A 204 21.20 1.51 -29.45
CA ARG A 204 20.74 2.41 -30.52
C ARG A 204 19.26 2.15 -30.90
N GLU A 205 18.79 0.92 -30.75
CA GLU A 205 17.40 0.53 -31.08
C GLU A 205 16.41 0.87 -29.97
N LEU A 206 16.90 1.12 -28.73
CA LEU A 206 16.04 1.33 -27.57
C LEU A 206 15.01 2.48 -27.73
N PRO A 207 15.35 3.66 -28.33
CA PRO A 207 14.36 4.72 -28.56
C PRO A 207 13.19 4.26 -29.43
N GLY A 208 13.47 3.59 -30.55
CA GLY A 208 12.44 3.06 -31.45
C GLY A 208 11.57 1.99 -30.80
N MET A 209 12.17 1.16 -29.92
CA MET A 209 11.41 0.16 -29.15
C MET A 209 10.45 0.82 -28.15
N LYS A 210 10.88 1.88 -27.44
CA LYS A 210 10.01 2.65 -26.55
C LYS A 210 8.87 3.38 -27.26
N GLU A 211 9.09 3.79 -28.52
CA GLU A 211 8.03 4.39 -29.34
C GLU A 211 6.99 3.36 -29.78
N LYS A 212 7.43 2.12 -30.06
CA LYS A 212 6.57 1.07 -30.63
C LYS A 212 5.85 0.25 -29.57
N TYR A 213 6.52 -0.05 -28.44
CA TYR A 213 6.02 -0.95 -27.42
C TYR A 213 6.11 -0.30 -26.02
N PRO A 214 5.17 -0.60 -25.09
CA PRO A 214 5.32 -0.30 -23.68
C PRO A 214 6.47 -1.12 -23.08
N VAL A 215 7.62 -0.50 -22.87
CA VAL A 215 8.79 -1.14 -22.24
C VAL A 215 8.61 -1.06 -20.73
N THR A 216 8.59 -2.21 -20.05
CA THR A 216 8.35 -2.30 -18.60
C THR A 216 9.64 -2.38 -17.79
N GLU A 217 10.72 -2.96 -18.36
CA GLU A 217 12.03 -3.04 -17.72
C GLU A 217 13.17 -2.89 -18.73
N ILE A 218 14.30 -2.36 -18.27
CA ILE A 218 15.52 -2.24 -19.04
C ILE A 218 16.71 -2.66 -18.19
N HIS A 219 17.42 -3.71 -18.62
CA HIS A 219 18.64 -4.17 -17.98
C HIS A 219 19.84 -3.97 -18.88
N SER A 220 20.93 -3.38 -18.35
CA SER A 220 22.18 -3.23 -19.09
C SER A 220 22.88 -4.58 -19.24
N ALA A 221 23.24 -4.95 -20.47
CA ALA A 221 23.95 -6.18 -20.84
C ALA A 221 25.18 -5.83 -21.72
N GLY A 222 26.19 -5.21 -21.13
CA GLY A 222 27.37 -4.72 -21.84
C GLY A 222 27.02 -3.64 -22.87
N ASN A 223 27.32 -3.91 -24.16
CA ASN A 223 27.01 -3.02 -25.28
C ASN A 223 25.53 -3.10 -25.71
N ASN A 224 24.79 -4.10 -25.23
CA ASN A 224 23.37 -4.33 -25.49
C ASN A 224 22.54 -3.97 -24.26
N VAL A 225 21.25 -3.99 -24.42
CA VAL A 225 20.24 -3.91 -23.36
C VAL A 225 19.25 -5.06 -23.52
N GLN A 226 18.92 -5.68 -22.41
CA GLN A 226 17.77 -6.56 -22.34
C GLN A 226 16.56 -5.73 -21.94
N ILE A 227 15.51 -5.80 -22.74
CA ILE A 227 14.25 -5.11 -22.48
C ILE A 227 13.15 -6.12 -22.19
N ARG A 228 12.23 -5.72 -21.31
CA ARG A 228 10.93 -6.37 -21.08
C ARG A 228 9.85 -5.41 -21.55
N PHE A 229 8.87 -5.92 -22.34
CA PHE A 229 7.88 -5.08 -22.98
C PHE A 229 6.59 -5.82 -23.26
N LEU A 230 5.53 -5.08 -23.52
CA LEU A 230 4.19 -5.58 -23.82
C LEU A 230 3.92 -5.51 -25.32
N ALA A 231 3.34 -6.59 -25.89
CA ALA A 231 2.84 -6.63 -27.26
C ALA A 231 1.60 -7.52 -27.34
N GLU A 232 0.58 -7.10 -28.10
CA GLU A 232 -0.66 -7.87 -28.26
C GLU A 232 -0.45 -9.12 -29.14
N GLU A 233 0.50 -9.07 -30.07
CA GLU A 233 0.87 -10.13 -30.98
C GLU A 233 2.38 -10.37 -30.92
N PHE A 234 2.87 -11.49 -31.53
CA PHE A 234 4.29 -11.77 -31.59
C PHE A 234 5.05 -10.61 -32.28
N PRO A 235 5.97 -9.93 -31.56
CA PRO A 235 6.45 -8.62 -31.99
C PRO A 235 7.50 -8.67 -33.10
N PHE A 236 8.48 -9.56 -33.00
CA PHE A 236 9.56 -9.73 -34.00
C PHE A 236 10.45 -10.94 -33.67
N LYS A 237 11.21 -11.39 -34.67
CA LYS A 237 12.18 -12.49 -34.52
C LYS A 237 13.28 -12.12 -33.51
N GLY A 238 13.41 -12.91 -32.45
CA GLY A 238 14.36 -12.67 -31.35
C GLY A 238 13.68 -12.19 -30.06
N ALA A 239 12.39 -11.85 -30.11
CA ALA A 239 11.59 -11.68 -28.90
C ALA A 239 11.21 -13.05 -28.31
N VAL A 240 11.30 -13.18 -27.00
CA VAL A 240 10.96 -14.40 -26.25
C VAL A 240 9.82 -14.08 -25.31
N SER A 241 8.73 -14.85 -25.39
CA SER A 241 7.62 -14.73 -24.44
C SER A 241 8.09 -15.11 -23.04
N CYS A 242 7.65 -14.37 -22.04
CA CYS A 242 7.97 -14.63 -20.65
C CYS A 242 6.71 -14.51 -19.76
N GLN A 243 6.82 -15.05 -18.55
CA GLN A 243 5.72 -14.99 -17.58
C GLN A 243 5.38 -13.54 -17.22
N ALA A 244 4.10 -13.23 -17.25
CA ALA A 244 3.60 -11.92 -16.86
C ALA A 244 3.73 -11.69 -15.34
N GLY A 245 4.11 -10.48 -14.95
CA GLY A 245 4.11 -10.01 -13.57
C GLY A 245 3.05 -8.94 -13.33
N THR A 246 2.80 -8.64 -12.06
CA THR A 246 1.80 -7.63 -11.68
C THR A 246 2.18 -6.23 -12.12
N GLU A 247 3.47 -5.91 -12.23
CA GLU A 247 3.93 -4.64 -12.79
C GLU A 247 3.55 -4.51 -14.27
N ASP A 248 3.74 -5.57 -15.08
CA ASP A 248 3.32 -5.58 -16.48
C ASP A 248 1.81 -5.35 -16.61
N ALA A 249 1.04 -6.08 -15.80
CA ALA A 249 -0.42 -5.98 -15.81
C ALA A 249 -0.91 -4.59 -15.36
N TYR A 250 -0.28 -4.01 -14.35
CA TYR A 250 -0.56 -2.64 -13.90
C TYR A 250 -0.27 -1.62 -15.00
N LEU A 251 0.90 -1.70 -15.65
CA LEU A 251 1.30 -0.78 -16.72
C LEU A 251 0.37 -0.91 -17.93
N TYR A 252 0.04 -2.13 -18.34
CA TYR A 252 -0.92 -2.41 -19.40
C TYR A 252 -2.31 -1.79 -19.11
N LEU A 253 -2.79 -1.96 -17.88
CA LEU A 253 -4.08 -1.40 -17.47
C LEU A 253 -4.07 0.13 -17.52
N MET A 254 -2.98 0.74 -17.07
CA MET A 254 -2.81 2.20 -17.08
C MET A 254 -2.78 2.74 -18.51
N GLU A 255 -2.07 2.10 -19.43
CA GLU A 255 -2.03 2.51 -20.83
C GLU A 255 -3.40 2.39 -21.52
N LYS A 256 -4.07 1.24 -21.38
CA LYS A 256 -5.36 1.00 -22.05
C LYS A 256 -6.53 1.82 -21.49
N LYS A 257 -6.61 1.98 -20.17
CA LYS A 257 -7.79 2.60 -19.54
C LYS A 257 -7.58 4.05 -19.13
N ALA A 258 -6.36 4.47 -18.85
CA ALA A 258 -6.06 5.85 -18.53
C ALA A 258 -5.83 6.72 -19.79
N GLY A 259 -5.66 6.11 -20.96
CA GLY A 259 -5.39 6.79 -22.22
C GLY A 259 -4.05 7.52 -22.25
N GLU A 260 -3.16 7.19 -21.31
CA GLU A 260 -1.83 7.77 -21.20
C GLU A 260 -0.78 6.69 -21.48
N ARG A 261 0.03 6.92 -22.50
CA ARG A 261 1.23 6.11 -22.72
C ARG A 261 2.23 6.39 -21.61
N ILE A 262 2.60 5.35 -20.86
CA ILE A 262 3.60 5.49 -19.81
C ILE A 262 4.97 5.51 -20.48
N VAL A 263 5.59 6.70 -20.52
CA VAL A 263 7.00 6.85 -20.88
C VAL A 263 7.81 6.62 -19.59
N LEU A 264 8.52 5.51 -19.50
CA LEU A 264 9.47 5.20 -18.44
C LEU A 264 10.84 5.80 -18.74
#